data_7f0618106a9420f37bd91fb1c99515f5
#
_entry.id   7f0618106a9420f37bd91fb1c99515f5
#
_cell.length_a   1.000
_cell.length_b   1.000
_cell.length_c   1.000
_cell.angle_alpha   90.00
_cell.angle_beta   90.00
_cell.angle_gamma   90.00
#
_symmetry.space_group_name_H-M   'P 1'
#
loop_
_entity.id
_entity.type
_entity.pdbx_description
1 polymer ?
#
loop_
_entity_poly.entity_id
_entity_poly.type
_entity_poly.pdbx_seq_one_letter_code
_entity_poly.pdbx_strand_id
1 'polypeptide(L)'
;GDHRDLHSSPTRRSSDLALSGRDDALFRIDMSEFSDSHTAARLLGAPPGYIGYDDAPLLSKAVDSCAGGVLLLDEFEKAHAQVHRLFLQILDAGRATDSSGRSLSFSSLTIIATCNVGGGGPQVGFSRPDEMPGKKAVAPMAALKRAFPIELLNRFDAIVPFRALDRDDARAILVHKVLRDANANLLREYGIELEYSDAALDTILAAGYSMEFGVRDLQRAYRKLVSVPLSSMVGKAAMKGSFHVEADSGVLRFEMEPDAGAPA
;
A
#
# COMPACT_ATOMS: atom_id res chain seq x y z
N GLY A 1 -0.42 22.10 -17.21
CA GLY A 1 -0.51 21.89 -15.79
C GLY A 1 -0.45 20.39 -15.51
N ASP A 2 0.70 19.96 -15.08
CA ASP A 2 1.06 18.53 -14.88
C ASP A 2 0.51 18.08 -13.51
N HIS A 3 -0.64 17.42 -13.50
CA HIS A 3 -1.17 16.73 -12.33
C HIS A 3 -0.50 15.35 -12.22
N ARG A 4 0.72 15.32 -11.72
CA ARG A 4 1.34 14.06 -11.28
C ARG A 4 0.73 13.66 -9.95
N ASP A 5 0.09 12.49 -9.96
CA ASP A 5 -0.59 11.87 -8.84
C ASP A 5 0.31 11.73 -7.61
N LEU A 6 0.05 12.55 -6.59
CA LEU A 6 0.72 12.55 -5.29
C LEU A 6 0.20 11.43 -4.34
N HIS A 7 -0.43 10.38 -4.87
CA HIS A 7 -1.06 9.30 -4.06
C HIS A 7 -0.36 7.94 -4.13
N SER A 8 0.94 7.88 -4.43
CA SER A 8 1.67 6.61 -4.31
C SER A 8 2.01 6.36 -2.83
N SER A 9 1.38 5.33 -2.24
CA SER A 9 1.73 4.85 -0.90
C SER A 9 3.22 4.51 -0.80
N PRO A 10 3.93 4.92 0.25
CA PRO A 10 5.39 4.73 0.38
C PRO A 10 5.85 3.25 0.38
N THR A 11 4.96 2.31 0.69
CA THR A 11 5.23 0.85 0.63
C THR A 11 5.48 0.35 -0.79
N ARG A 12 4.98 1.06 -1.80
CA ARG A 12 5.15 0.72 -3.22
C ARG A 12 6.54 1.06 -3.73
N ARG A 13 7.05 2.24 -3.37
CA ARG A 13 8.37 2.71 -3.79
C ARG A 13 9.52 1.82 -3.31
N SER A 14 9.38 1.18 -2.13
CA SER A 14 10.41 0.29 -1.60
C SER A 14 10.47 -1.07 -2.28
N SER A 15 9.33 -1.63 -2.75
CA SER A 15 9.33 -2.89 -3.52
C SER A 15 9.86 -2.68 -4.94
N ASP A 16 9.57 -1.53 -5.55
CA ASP A 16 10.03 -1.17 -6.89
C ASP A 16 11.55 -1.02 -6.92
N LEU A 17 12.11 -0.28 -5.94
CA LEU A 17 13.54 -0.08 -5.81
C LEU A 17 14.29 -1.38 -5.51
N ALA A 18 13.69 -2.27 -4.71
CA ALA A 18 14.32 -3.55 -4.32
C ALA A 18 14.37 -4.57 -5.47
N LEU A 19 13.38 -4.56 -6.37
CA LEU A 19 13.28 -5.55 -7.45
C LEU A 19 13.91 -5.08 -8.76
N SER A 20 13.87 -3.80 -9.09
CA SER A 20 14.32 -3.28 -10.39
C SER A 20 15.40 -2.22 -10.32
N GLY A 21 15.66 -1.64 -9.14
CA GLY A 21 16.58 -0.51 -8.99
C GLY A 21 16.10 0.78 -9.70
N ARG A 22 14.85 0.81 -10.18
CA ARG A 22 14.26 1.91 -10.93
C ARG A 22 12.87 2.20 -10.41
N ASP A 23 12.57 3.47 -10.16
CA ASP A 23 11.28 3.96 -9.64
C ASP A 23 10.12 3.83 -10.66
N ASP A 24 10.42 3.64 -11.95
CA ASP A 24 9.48 3.60 -13.07
C ASP A 24 9.16 2.18 -13.59
N ALA A 25 9.66 1.14 -12.91
CA ALA A 25 9.49 -0.25 -13.32
C ALA A 25 8.27 -0.96 -12.73
N LEU A 26 7.33 -0.23 -12.10
CA LEU A 26 6.09 -0.78 -11.57
C LEU A 26 4.87 -0.28 -12.34
N PHE A 27 4.10 -1.21 -12.88
CA PHE A 27 2.76 -0.94 -13.40
C PHE A 27 1.70 -1.56 -12.48
N ARG A 28 0.83 -0.74 -11.92
CA ARG A 28 -0.24 -1.19 -11.02
C ARG A 28 -1.58 -1.13 -11.72
N ILE A 29 -2.35 -2.20 -11.56
CA ILE A 29 -3.75 -2.27 -11.95
C ILE A 29 -4.58 -2.58 -10.70
N ASP A 30 -5.56 -1.74 -10.40
CA ASP A 30 -6.55 -1.99 -9.35
C ASP A 30 -7.64 -2.91 -9.92
N MET A 31 -7.69 -4.14 -9.43
CA MET A 31 -8.60 -5.15 -9.94
C MET A 31 -10.05 -4.96 -9.49
N SER A 32 -10.31 -4.09 -8.54
CA SER A 32 -11.67 -3.70 -8.16
C SER A 32 -12.42 -2.98 -9.29
N GLU A 33 -11.68 -2.33 -10.23
CA GLU A 33 -12.27 -1.73 -11.43
C GLU A 33 -12.74 -2.76 -12.47
N PHE A 34 -12.39 -4.04 -12.28
CA PHE A 34 -12.66 -5.15 -13.19
C PHE A 34 -13.58 -6.20 -12.58
N SER A 35 -14.48 -5.76 -11.69
CA SER A 35 -15.51 -6.62 -11.05
C SER A 35 -16.59 -7.08 -12.01
N ASP A 36 -16.84 -6.36 -13.10
CA ASP A 36 -17.87 -6.66 -14.08
C ASP A 36 -17.28 -7.29 -15.35
N SER A 37 -18.06 -8.15 -16.00
CA SER A 37 -17.62 -8.87 -17.21
C SER A 37 -17.26 -7.94 -18.38
N HIS A 38 -17.96 -6.83 -18.54
CA HIS A 38 -17.70 -5.87 -19.60
C HIS A 38 -16.41 -5.06 -19.39
N THR A 39 -15.97 -4.89 -18.15
CA THR A 39 -14.74 -4.15 -17.86
C THR A 39 -13.47 -4.96 -18.19
N ALA A 40 -13.56 -6.30 -18.22
CA ALA A 40 -12.45 -7.17 -18.57
C ALA A 40 -11.87 -6.87 -19.98
N ALA A 41 -12.72 -6.40 -20.90
CA ALA A 41 -12.28 -5.98 -22.23
C ALA A 41 -11.26 -4.85 -22.21
N ARG A 42 -11.26 -3.96 -21.21
CA ARG A 42 -10.26 -2.87 -21.10
C ARG A 42 -8.84 -3.35 -20.87
N LEU A 43 -8.65 -4.58 -20.40
CA LEU A 43 -7.32 -5.16 -20.19
C LEU A 43 -6.61 -5.47 -21.51
N LEU A 44 -7.31 -6.10 -22.46
CA LEU A 44 -6.77 -6.47 -23.77
C LEU A 44 -7.31 -5.59 -24.92
N GLY A 45 -8.17 -4.63 -24.62
CA GLY A 45 -8.84 -3.76 -25.60
C GLY A 45 -10.25 -4.24 -25.96
N ALA A 46 -11.12 -3.31 -26.29
CA ALA A 46 -12.46 -3.60 -26.77
C ALA A 46 -12.44 -3.99 -28.26
N PRO A 47 -13.34 -4.88 -28.72
CA PRO A 47 -13.50 -5.14 -30.14
C PRO A 47 -13.96 -3.91 -30.93
N PRO A 48 -13.74 -3.85 -32.25
CA PRO A 48 -14.21 -2.77 -33.08
C PRO A 48 -15.70 -2.51 -32.92
N GLY A 49 -16.09 -1.24 -32.74
CA GLY A 49 -17.49 -0.82 -32.57
C GLY A 49 -18.00 -0.82 -31.13
N TYR A 50 -17.20 -1.20 -30.15
CA TYR A 50 -17.54 -1.07 -28.73
C TYR A 50 -16.92 0.16 -28.10
N ILE A 51 -17.55 0.68 -27.03
CA ILE A 51 -17.03 1.81 -26.25
C ILE A 51 -15.67 1.44 -25.67
N GLY A 52 -14.65 2.32 -25.89
CA GLY A 52 -13.28 2.11 -25.44
C GLY A 52 -12.38 1.42 -26.48
N TYR A 53 -12.81 1.26 -27.73
CA TYR A 53 -11.98 0.71 -28.82
C TYR A 53 -10.74 1.56 -29.10
N ASP A 54 -10.86 2.88 -28.99
CA ASP A 54 -9.74 3.83 -29.24
C ASP A 54 -8.77 3.94 -28.05
N ASP A 55 -9.12 3.36 -26.91
CA ASP A 55 -8.25 3.36 -25.72
C ASP A 55 -7.21 2.26 -25.83
N ALA A 56 -5.94 2.61 -25.69
CA ALA A 56 -4.86 1.62 -25.66
C ALA A 56 -5.08 0.63 -24.47
N PRO A 57 -5.03 -0.70 -24.73
CA PRO A 57 -5.24 -1.73 -23.73
C PRO A 57 -4.28 -1.57 -22.54
N LEU A 58 -4.78 -1.80 -21.32
CA LEU A 58 -3.97 -1.60 -20.11
C LEU A 58 -2.79 -2.57 -20.04
N LEU A 59 -2.96 -3.82 -20.46
CA LEU A 59 -1.87 -4.80 -20.48
C LEU A 59 -0.82 -4.47 -21.54
N SER A 60 -1.21 -3.86 -22.67
CA SER A 60 -0.26 -3.35 -23.67
C SER A 60 0.59 -2.23 -23.08
N LYS A 61 -0.03 -1.27 -22.37
CA LYS A 61 0.67 -0.20 -21.64
C LYS A 61 1.62 -0.77 -20.59
N ALA A 62 1.19 -1.79 -19.84
CA ALA A 62 2.00 -2.42 -18.81
C ALA A 62 3.27 -3.06 -19.40
N VAL A 63 3.13 -3.84 -20.47
CA VAL A 63 4.26 -4.49 -21.15
C VAL A 63 5.23 -3.47 -21.73
N ASP A 64 4.71 -2.38 -22.31
CA ASP A 64 5.54 -1.34 -22.96
C ASP A 64 6.27 -0.45 -21.93
N SER A 65 5.63 -0.17 -20.78
CA SER A 65 6.19 0.78 -19.79
C SER A 65 7.14 0.14 -18.78
N CYS A 66 6.97 -1.16 -18.46
CA CYS A 66 7.75 -1.79 -17.40
C CYS A 66 8.49 -3.06 -17.85
N ALA A 67 9.13 -3.02 -19.03
CA ALA A 67 9.95 -4.13 -19.51
C ALA A 67 11.03 -4.53 -18.46
N GLY A 68 10.95 -5.77 -17.96
CA GLY A 68 11.81 -6.26 -16.88
C GLY A 68 11.40 -5.82 -15.47
N GLY A 69 10.24 -5.18 -15.33
CA GLY A 69 9.72 -4.68 -14.05
C GLY A 69 8.61 -5.53 -13.44
N VAL A 70 7.75 -4.88 -12.67
CA VAL A 70 6.68 -5.51 -11.89
C VAL A 70 5.31 -5.09 -12.40
N LEU A 71 4.46 -6.08 -12.70
CA LEU A 71 3.02 -5.90 -12.88
C LEU A 71 2.31 -6.24 -11.59
N LEU A 72 1.79 -5.23 -10.89
CA LEU A 72 1.05 -5.39 -9.65
C LEU A 72 -0.46 -5.41 -9.91
N LEU A 73 -1.10 -6.53 -9.59
CA LEU A 73 -2.54 -6.73 -9.61
C LEU A 73 -3.06 -6.54 -8.18
N ASP A 74 -3.62 -5.38 -7.88
CA ASP A 74 -4.07 -5.06 -6.51
C ASP A 74 -5.54 -5.47 -6.33
N GLU A 75 -5.88 -6.07 -5.17
CA GLU A 75 -7.21 -6.59 -4.84
C GLU A 75 -7.74 -7.62 -5.86
N PHE A 76 -6.88 -8.56 -6.26
CA PHE A 76 -7.14 -9.52 -7.34
C PHE A 76 -8.39 -10.38 -7.12
N GLU A 77 -8.78 -10.62 -5.86
CA GLU A 77 -10.01 -11.33 -5.50
C GLU A 77 -11.29 -10.63 -5.92
N LYS A 78 -11.25 -9.32 -6.18
CA LYS A 78 -12.41 -8.54 -6.60
C LYS A 78 -12.67 -8.60 -8.11
N ALA A 79 -11.70 -9.08 -8.87
CA ALA A 79 -11.82 -9.18 -10.31
C ALA A 79 -12.87 -10.21 -10.73
N HIS A 80 -13.55 -9.94 -11.84
CA HIS A 80 -14.50 -10.88 -12.44
C HIS A 80 -13.81 -12.19 -12.88
N ALA A 81 -14.53 -13.31 -12.88
CA ALA A 81 -14.00 -14.62 -13.25
C ALA A 81 -13.35 -14.69 -14.65
N GLN A 82 -13.76 -13.83 -15.57
CA GLN A 82 -13.11 -13.71 -16.89
C GLN A 82 -11.69 -13.18 -16.80
N VAL A 83 -11.41 -12.25 -15.87
CA VAL A 83 -10.09 -11.73 -15.60
C VAL A 83 -9.19 -12.82 -15.00
N HIS A 84 -9.70 -13.61 -14.06
CA HIS A 84 -8.96 -14.76 -13.53
C HIS A 84 -8.57 -15.75 -14.62
N ARG A 85 -9.48 -16.04 -15.57
CA ARG A 85 -9.20 -16.91 -16.74
C ARG A 85 -8.17 -16.30 -17.69
N LEU A 86 -8.23 -14.99 -17.91
CA LEU A 86 -7.22 -14.30 -18.71
C LEU A 86 -5.83 -14.41 -18.07
N PHE A 87 -5.71 -14.16 -16.77
CA PHE A 87 -4.43 -14.29 -16.09
C PHE A 87 -3.95 -15.74 -15.98
N LEU A 88 -4.85 -16.72 -15.90
CA LEU A 88 -4.47 -18.12 -16.02
C LEU A 88 -3.79 -18.38 -17.38
N GLN A 89 -4.33 -17.87 -18.48
CA GLN A 89 -3.70 -18.02 -19.82
C GLN A 89 -2.36 -17.28 -19.90
N ILE A 90 -2.26 -16.08 -19.34
CA ILE A 90 -1.01 -15.30 -19.31
C ILE A 90 0.07 -16.03 -18.54
N LEU A 91 -0.26 -16.55 -17.34
CA LEU A 91 0.69 -17.28 -16.50
C LEU A 91 1.13 -18.63 -17.13
N ASP A 92 0.24 -19.28 -17.89
CA ASP A 92 0.56 -20.52 -18.60
C ASP A 92 1.44 -20.30 -19.83
N ALA A 93 1.04 -19.34 -20.67
CA ALA A 93 1.66 -19.14 -21.98
C ALA A 93 2.77 -18.08 -21.98
N GLY A 94 2.90 -17.28 -20.91
CA GLY A 94 3.81 -16.11 -20.86
C GLY A 94 3.44 -15.00 -21.83
N ARG A 95 2.28 -15.06 -22.48
CA ARG A 95 1.84 -14.13 -23.53
C ARG A 95 0.32 -14.02 -23.61
N ALA A 96 -0.15 -12.89 -24.14
CA ALA A 96 -1.55 -12.69 -24.54
C ALA A 96 -1.61 -11.95 -25.88
N THR A 97 -2.77 -11.97 -26.54
CA THR A 97 -3.01 -11.19 -27.76
C THR A 97 -4.05 -10.13 -27.44
N ASP A 98 -3.74 -8.87 -27.77
CA ASP A 98 -4.67 -7.76 -27.58
C ASP A 98 -5.73 -7.71 -28.71
N SER A 99 -6.70 -6.79 -28.59
CA SER A 99 -7.78 -6.61 -29.55
C SER A 99 -7.31 -6.18 -30.96
N SER A 100 -6.10 -5.64 -31.08
CA SER A 100 -5.49 -5.27 -32.36
C SER A 100 -4.76 -6.45 -33.05
N GLY A 101 -4.67 -7.60 -32.38
CA GLY A 101 -3.91 -8.76 -32.85
C GLY A 101 -2.42 -8.73 -32.47
N ARG A 102 -1.98 -7.76 -31.66
CA ARG A 102 -0.61 -7.67 -31.17
C ARG A 102 -0.35 -8.72 -30.08
N SER A 103 0.72 -9.47 -30.21
CA SER A 103 1.17 -10.40 -29.14
C SER A 103 1.96 -9.64 -28.08
N LEU A 104 1.49 -9.74 -26.84
CA LEU A 104 2.10 -9.15 -25.64
C LEU A 104 2.89 -10.23 -24.91
N SER A 105 4.17 -10.02 -24.63
CA SER A 105 5.01 -10.94 -23.87
C SER A 105 5.13 -10.49 -22.41
N PHE A 106 4.83 -11.39 -21.49
CA PHE A 106 4.94 -11.17 -20.03
C PHE A 106 6.15 -11.87 -19.41
N SER A 107 6.95 -12.56 -20.22
CA SER A 107 8.07 -13.40 -19.74
C SER A 107 9.18 -12.61 -19.06
N SER A 108 9.29 -11.31 -19.29
CA SER A 108 10.24 -10.43 -18.63
C SER A 108 9.65 -9.73 -17.40
N LEU A 109 8.36 -9.89 -17.11
CA LEU A 109 7.69 -9.21 -16.01
C LEU A 109 7.58 -10.13 -14.80
N THR A 110 7.77 -9.56 -13.61
CA THR A 110 7.35 -10.19 -12.35
C THR A 110 5.89 -9.81 -12.07
N ILE A 111 4.98 -10.80 -12.05
CA ILE A 111 3.57 -10.57 -11.75
C ILE A 111 3.33 -10.78 -10.27
N ILE A 112 2.84 -9.76 -9.58
CA ILE A 112 2.48 -9.81 -8.16
C ILE A 112 0.98 -9.55 -8.04
N ALA A 113 0.25 -10.48 -7.43
CA ALA A 113 -1.16 -10.29 -7.11
C ALA A 113 -1.32 -10.13 -5.59
N THR A 114 -1.96 -9.04 -5.16
CA THR A 114 -2.37 -8.88 -3.76
C THR A 114 -3.82 -9.30 -3.60
N CYS A 115 -4.15 -9.90 -2.46
CA CYS A 115 -5.53 -10.20 -2.11
C CYS A 115 -5.76 -10.07 -0.60
N ASN A 116 -6.97 -9.76 -0.21
CA ASN A 116 -7.40 -9.61 1.18
C ASN A 116 -8.33 -10.75 1.61
N VAL A 117 -8.04 -11.96 1.15
CA VAL A 117 -8.83 -13.15 1.42
C VAL A 117 -8.36 -13.82 2.71
N GLY A 118 -9.26 -13.95 3.69
CA GLY A 118 -8.96 -14.54 5.00
C GLY A 118 -8.32 -13.58 6.00
N GLY A 119 -8.13 -12.30 5.65
CA GLY A 119 -7.78 -11.23 6.57
C GLY A 119 -9.01 -10.83 7.39
N GLY A 120 -9.06 -11.35 8.62
CA GLY A 120 -10.10 -11.27 9.59
C GLY A 120 -10.98 -10.03 9.63
N GLY A 121 -12.28 -10.25 9.37
CA GLY A 121 -13.30 -9.67 10.22
C GLY A 121 -13.49 -10.58 11.44
N PRO A 122 -14.08 -10.10 12.54
CA PRO A 122 -14.43 -10.98 13.64
C PRO A 122 -15.30 -12.09 13.07
N GLN A 123 -14.83 -13.34 13.15
CA GLN A 123 -15.70 -14.47 12.93
C GLN A 123 -16.72 -14.41 14.05
N VAL A 124 -17.91 -13.88 13.73
CA VAL A 124 -19.10 -14.02 14.56
C VAL A 124 -19.51 -15.48 14.46
N GLY A 125 -18.85 -16.30 15.24
CA GLY A 125 -19.09 -17.72 15.37
C GLY A 125 -18.33 -18.20 16.59
N PHE A 126 -19.07 -18.75 17.55
CA PHE A 126 -18.60 -19.28 18.82
C PHE A 126 -17.30 -20.13 18.65
N SER A 127 -16.15 -19.51 18.77
CA SER A 127 -14.89 -20.22 18.92
C SER A 127 -14.81 -20.70 20.37
N ARG A 128 -14.66 -22.02 20.55
CA ARG A 128 -14.40 -22.62 21.87
C ARG A 128 -13.08 -22.12 22.42
N PRO A 129 -12.95 -21.88 23.77
CA PRO A 129 -11.76 -21.32 24.39
C PRO A 129 -10.50 -22.20 24.32
N ASP A 130 -10.56 -23.41 23.79
CA ASP A 130 -9.50 -24.42 23.83
C ASP A 130 -8.66 -24.58 22.54
N GLU A 131 -8.72 -23.64 21.59
CA GLU A 131 -7.86 -23.73 20.41
C GLU A 131 -6.47 -23.13 20.67
N MET A 132 -5.50 -24.03 20.82
CA MET A 132 -4.07 -23.72 21.01
C MET A 132 -3.52 -22.77 19.94
N PRO A 133 -2.54 -21.88 20.28
CA PRO A 133 -1.94 -20.89 19.38
C PRO A 133 -0.94 -21.51 18.39
N GLY A 134 -1.39 -22.41 17.53
CA GLY A 134 -0.53 -23.08 16.54
C GLY A 134 -1.22 -23.42 15.23
N LYS A 135 -2.56 -23.33 15.13
CA LYS A 135 -3.33 -23.78 13.95
C LYS A 135 -3.77 -22.69 12.97
N LYS A 136 -3.27 -21.45 13.08
CA LYS A 136 -3.70 -20.31 12.25
C LYS A 136 -3.18 -20.32 10.80
N ALA A 137 -2.27 -21.20 10.41
CA ALA A 137 -1.70 -21.22 9.04
C ALA A 137 -2.58 -21.90 7.99
N VAL A 138 -3.58 -22.68 8.38
CA VAL A 138 -4.44 -23.43 7.43
C VAL A 138 -5.61 -22.55 6.90
N ALA A 139 -6.03 -21.54 7.65
CA ALA A 139 -7.14 -20.67 7.30
C ALA A 139 -6.91 -19.84 6.01
N PRO A 140 -5.73 -19.25 5.74
CA PRO A 140 -5.50 -18.46 4.54
C PRO A 140 -5.64 -19.28 3.25
N MET A 141 -5.08 -20.49 3.20
CA MET A 141 -5.14 -21.34 2.00
C MET A 141 -6.56 -21.83 1.69
N ALA A 142 -7.35 -22.15 2.71
CA ALA A 142 -8.73 -22.54 2.53
C ALA A 142 -9.59 -21.36 2.00
N ALA A 143 -9.29 -20.15 2.44
CA ALA A 143 -9.95 -18.95 1.96
C ALA A 143 -9.54 -18.62 0.50
N LEU A 144 -8.26 -18.76 0.15
CA LEU A 144 -7.78 -18.60 -1.22
C LEU A 144 -8.44 -19.57 -2.20
N LYS A 145 -8.57 -20.85 -1.82
CA LYS A 145 -9.26 -21.88 -2.64
C LYS A 145 -10.74 -21.61 -2.85
N ARG A 146 -11.37 -20.79 -2.01
CA ARG A 146 -12.76 -20.34 -2.21
C ARG A 146 -12.85 -19.12 -3.14
N ALA A 147 -11.84 -18.27 -3.13
CA ALA A 147 -11.82 -17.03 -3.90
C ALA A 147 -11.31 -17.25 -5.34
N PHE A 148 -10.40 -18.20 -5.53
CA PHE A 148 -9.74 -18.42 -6.82
C PHE A 148 -9.84 -19.86 -7.29
N PRO A 149 -9.88 -20.09 -8.62
CA PRO A 149 -9.72 -21.42 -9.20
C PRO A 149 -8.38 -22.05 -8.76
N ILE A 150 -8.38 -23.33 -8.44
CA ILE A 150 -7.18 -24.05 -8.00
C ILE A 150 -6.10 -24.03 -9.09
N GLU A 151 -6.53 -24.10 -10.35
CA GLU A 151 -5.63 -24.03 -11.51
C GLU A 151 -4.84 -22.73 -11.53
N LEU A 152 -5.49 -21.60 -11.23
CA LEU A 152 -4.85 -20.29 -11.17
C LEU A 152 -3.84 -20.23 -10.01
N LEU A 153 -4.21 -20.73 -8.82
CA LEU A 153 -3.31 -20.75 -7.65
C LEU A 153 -2.06 -21.59 -7.91
N ASN A 154 -2.16 -22.68 -8.67
CA ASN A 154 -1.05 -23.55 -9.04
C ASN A 154 -0.09 -22.94 -10.08
N ARG A 155 -0.41 -21.77 -10.65
CA ARG A 155 0.47 -21.04 -11.60
C ARG A 155 1.33 -19.99 -10.94
N PHE A 156 1.04 -19.64 -9.70
CA PHE A 156 1.92 -18.77 -8.92
C PHE A 156 3.08 -19.58 -8.36
N ASP A 157 4.30 -19.05 -8.51
CA ASP A 157 5.53 -19.65 -7.98
C ASP A 157 5.54 -19.65 -6.45
N ALA A 158 4.94 -18.64 -5.82
CA ALA A 158 4.86 -18.50 -4.38
C ALA A 158 3.57 -17.82 -3.93
N ILE A 159 3.04 -18.30 -2.80
CA ILE A 159 1.96 -17.65 -2.06
C ILE A 159 2.52 -17.24 -0.70
N VAL A 160 2.56 -15.92 -0.46
CA VAL A 160 3.16 -15.34 0.75
C VAL A 160 2.07 -14.82 1.67
N PRO A 161 1.74 -15.51 2.76
CA PRO A 161 0.79 -15.00 3.74
C PRO A 161 1.44 -13.89 4.58
N PHE A 162 0.78 -12.74 4.68
CA PHE A 162 1.16 -11.68 5.59
C PHE A 162 0.43 -11.84 6.92
N ARG A 163 1.16 -11.71 8.02
CA ARG A 163 0.57 -11.65 9.36
C ARG A 163 -0.09 -10.30 9.62
N ALA A 164 -1.06 -10.26 10.51
CA ALA A 164 -1.57 -9.00 11.01
C ALA A 164 -0.42 -8.25 11.74
N LEU A 165 -0.40 -6.93 11.57
CA LEU A 165 0.54 -6.07 12.27
C LEU A 165 0.13 -5.99 13.74
N ASP A 166 1.08 -6.22 14.63
CA ASP A 166 0.89 -5.99 16.06
C ASP A 166 1.25 -4.53 16.46
N ARG A 167 1.15 -4.22 17.76
CA ARG A 167 1.43 -2.87 18.25
C ARG A 167 2.90 -2.48 18.09
N ASP A 168 3.80 -3.44 18.24
CA ASP A 168 5.25 -3.18 18.08
C ASP A 168 5.62 -2.90 16.63
N ASP A 169 5.03 -3.66 15.69
CA ASP A 169 5.12 -3.36 14.26
C ASP A 169 4.59 -1.96 13.93
N ALA A 170 3.43 -1.61 14.50
CA ALA A 170 2.83 -0.30 14.29
C ALA A 170 3.72 0.82 14.83
N ARG A 171 4.37 0.62 15.99
CA ARG A 171 5.35 1.55 16.56
C ARG A 171 6.57 1.69 15.65
N ALA A 172 7.11 0.58 15.15
CA ALA A 172 8.24 0.60 14.23
C ALA A 172 7.89 1.36 12.93
N ILE A 173 6.70 1.14 12.37
CA ILE A 173 6.20 1.86 11.20
C ILE A 173 6.03 3.35 11.49
N LEU A 174 5.47 3.71 12.65
CA LEU A 174 5.34 5.10 13.06
C LEU A 174 6.73 5.77 13.07
N VAL A 175 7.68 5.24 13.81
CA VAL A 175 9.01 5.85 14.01
C VAL A 175 9.81 5.85 12.70
N HIS A 176 10.00 4.68 12.10
CA HIS A 176 10.94 4.52 10.99
C HIS A 176 10.41 4.99 9.64
N LYS A 177 9.11 5.26 9.54
CA LYS A 177 8.49 5.69 8.29
C LYS A 177 7.75 7.01 8.45
N VAL A 178 6.67 7.04 9.24
CA VAL A 178 5.79 8.22 9.29
C VAL A 178 6.53 9.43 9.82
N LEU A 179 7.20 9.29 10.97
CA LEU A 179 7.90 10.41 11.62
C LEU A 179 9.18 10.79 10.85
N ARG A 180 9.94 9.81 10.39
CA ARG A 180 11.14 10.06 9.59
C ARG A 180 10.84 10.85 8.33
N ASP A 181 9.83 10.42 7.55
CA ASP A 181 9.45 11.08 6.31
C ASP A 181 8.88 12.48 6.58
N ALA A 182 8.13 12.63 7.67
CA ALA A 182 7.59 13.93 8.11
C ALA A 182 8.70 14.89 8.56
N ASN A 183 9.65 14.44 9.39
CA ASN A 183 10.78 15.25 9.84
C ASN A 183 11.67 15.69 8.66
N ALA A 184 11.95 14.79 7.72
CA ALA A 184 12.72 15.14 6.53
C ALA A 184 12.06 16.27 5.72
N ASN A 185 10.71 16.25 5.62
CA ASN A 185 9.95 17.30 4.94
C ASN A 185 9.94 18.61 5.75
N LEU A 186 9.73 18.54 7.08
CA LEU A 186 9.73 19.71 7.96
C LEU A 186 11.07 20.41 7.99
N LEU A 187 12.15 19.63 8.06
CA LEU A 187 13.51 20.18 8.02
C LEU A 187 13.80 20.89 6.69
N ARG A 188 13.42 20.24 5.58
CA ARG A 188 13.67 20.80 4.23
C ARG A 188 12.86 22.07 3.95
N GLU A 189 11.58 22.10 4.34
CA GLU A 189 10.68 23.19 3.97
C GLU A 189 10.67 24.33 4.99
N TYR A 190 10.82 24.01 6.27
CA TYR A 190 10.65 24.98 7.36
C TYR A 190 11.87 25.12 8.27
N GLY A 191 12.89 24.24 8.15
CA GLY A 191 14.03 24.21 9.06
C GLY A 191 13.62 23.77 10.46
N ILE A 192 12.64 22.90 10.59
CA ILE A 192 12.09 22.37 11.85
C ILE A 192 12.43 20.90 11.97
N GLU A 193 12.91 20.48 13.11
CA GLU A 193 13.12 19.10 13.51
C GLU A 193 12.29 18.78 14.74
N LEU A 194 11.64 17.60 14.78
CA LEU A 194 10.81 17.16 15.89
C LEU A 194 11.41 15.92 16.54
N GLU A 195 11.61 15.97 17.85
CA GLU A 195 11.91 14.81 18.68
C GLU A 195 10.68 14.42 19.49
N TYR A 196 10.45 13.12 19.66
CA TYR A 196 9.23 12.60 20.26
C TYR A 196 9.54 11.81 21.51
N SER A 197 8.91 12.15 22.63
CA SER A 197 8.91 11.31 23.83
C SER A 197 8.13 10.00 23.58
N ASP A 198 8.43 8.97 24.39
CA ASP A 198 7.69 7.71 24.34
C ASP A 198 6.19 7.90 24.58
N ALA A 199 5.80 8.81 25.46
CA ALA A 199 4.41 9.16 25.73
C ALA A 199 3.72 9.80 24.50
N ALA A 200 4.46 10.62 23.75
CA ALA A 200 3.95 11.20 22.49
C ALA A 200 3.76 10.13 21.41
N LEU A 201 4.71 9.20 21.29
CA LEU A 201 4.60 8.06 20.37
C LEU A 201 3.39 7.19 20.71
N ASP A 202 3.19 6.86 21.97
CA ASP A 202 2.05 6.06 22.43
C ASP A 202 0.71 6.78 22.20
N THR A 203 0.66 8.09 22.34
CA THR A 203 -0.54 8.90 22.06
C THR A 203 -0.90 8.86 20.57
N ILE A 204 0.09 9.02 19.68
CA ILE A 204 -0.13 8.93 18.22
C ILE A 204 -0.55 7.51 17.82
N LEU A 205 0.10 6.49 18.39
CA LEU A 205 -0.25 5.09 18.17
C LEU A 205 -1.68 4.78 18.60
N ALA A 206 -2.08 5.21 19.78
CA ALA A 206 -3.44 4.98 20.29
C ALA A 206 -4.51 5.60 19.39
N ALA A 207 -4.20 6.72 18.74
CA ALA A 207 -5.12 7.40 17.83
C ALA A 207 -5.13 6.81 16.40
N GLY A 208 -4.04 6.16 15.97
CA GLY A 208 -3.86 5.75 14.57
C GLY A 208 -3.71 4.23 14.32
N TYR A 209 -3.67 3.42 15.38
CA TYR A 209 -3.59 1.98 15.27
C TYR A 209 -4.82 1.31 15.88
N SER A 210 -5.40 0.38 15.16
CA SER A 210 -6.40 -0.55 15.69
C SER A 210 -6.15 -1.95 15.09
N MET A 211 -6.61 -2.98 15.80
CA MET A 211 -6.51 -4.36 15.28
C MET A 211 -7.35 -4.58 14.01
N GLU A 212 -8.37 -3.77 13.78
CA GLU A 212 -9.27 -3.88 12.65
C GLU A 212 -8.71 -3.18 11.41
N PHE A 213 -8.20 -1.95 11.56
CA PHE A 213 -7.72 -1.12 10.44
C PHE A 213 -6.18 -1.10 10.31
N GLY A 214 -5.48 -1.72 11.27
CA GLY A 214 -4.01 -1.78 11.29
C GLY A 214 -3.39 -0.40 11.40
N VAL A 215 -2.43 -0.09 10.53
CA VAL A 215 -1.64 1.15 10.54
C VAL A 215 -2.08 2.19 9.52
N ARG A 216 -3.16 1.94 8.77
CA ARG A 216 -3.62 2.86 7.70
C ARG A 216 -3.93 4.26 8.23
N ASP A 217 -4.43 4.37 9.45
CA ASP A 217 -4.80 5.63 10.07
C ASP A 217 -3.64 6.35 10.80
N LEU A 218 -2.43 5.76 10.89
CA LEU A 218 -1.28 6.40 11.53
C LEU A 218 -0.91 7.75 10.89
N GLN A 219 -0.92 7.84 9.57
CA GLN A 219 -0.65 9.11 8.87
C GLN A 219 -1.74 10.16 9.16
N ARG A 220 -3.00 9.71 9.24
CA ARG A 220 -4.13 10.58 9.59
C ARG A 220 -4.02 11.07 11.04
N ALA A 221 -3.69 10.16 11.97
CA ALA A 221 -3.46 10.50 13.38
C ALA A 221 -2.30 11.49 13.52
N TYR A 222 -1.17 11.23 12.88
CA TYR A 222 -0.03 12.14 12.81
C TYR A 222 -0.44 13.52 12.29
N ARG A 223 -1.12 13.56 11.15
CA ARG A 223 -1.58 14.84 10.57
C ARG A 223 -2.47 15.61 11.54
N LYS A 224 -3.41 14.93 12.19
CA LYS A 224 -4.35 15.56 13.13
C LYS A 224 -3.67 16.03 14.41
N LEU A 225 -2.78 15.21 15.00
CA LEU A 225 -2.20 15.45 16.31
C LEU A 225 -0.91 16.27 16.27
N VAL A 226 -0.19 16.23 15.15
CA VAL A 226 1.11 16.91 15.02
C VAL A 226 1.07 17.97 13.93
N SER A 227 0.80 17.61 12.66
CA SER A 227 0.97 18.56 11.54
C SER A 227 0.04 19.77 11.63
N VAL A 228 -1.24 19.57 12.01
CA VAL A 228 -2.22 20.67 12.10
C VAL A 228 -1.90 21.62 13.25
N PRO A 229 -1.64 21.15 14.49
CA PRO A 229 -1.21 22.05 15.57
C PRO A 229 0.08 22.78 15.25
N LEU A 230 1.10 22.08 14.75
CA LEU A 230 2.39 22.66 14.41
C LEU A 230 2.25 23.76 13.34
N SER A 231 1.47 23.53 12.30
CA SER A 231 1.26 24.53 11.23
C SER A 231 0.62 25.83 11.76
N SER A 232 -0.26 25.71 12.77
CA SER A 232 -0.86 26.88 13.42
C SER A 232 0.12 27.68 14.28
N MET A 233 1.15 27.02 14.81
CA MET A 233 2.23 27.65 15.59
C MET A 233 3.25 28.33 14.65
N VAL A 234 3.70 27.62 13.63
CA VAL A 234 4.68 28.11 12.65
C VAL A 234 4.15 29.31 11.86
N GLY A 235 2.87 29.30 11.49
CA GLY A 235 2.24 30.42 10.77
C GLY A 235 2.14 31.73 11.58
N LYS A 236 2.28 31.65 12.94
CA LYS A 236 2.21 32.82 13.82
C LYS A 236 3.59 33.42 14.18
N ALA A 237 4.64 32.60 14.14
CA ALA A 237 5.96 33.02 14.53
C ALA A 237 6.95 32.27 13.65
N ALA A 238 7.62 32.85 12.71
CA ALA A 238 8.60 32.18 11.82
C ALA A 238 9.62 31.30 12.61
N MET A 239 9.12 30.25 13.26
CA MET A 239 9.85 29.38 14.18
C MET A 239 10.69 28.41 13.36
N LYS A 240 11.97 28.29 13.73
CA LYS A 240 12.93 27.33 13.19
C LYS A 240 13.65 26.68 14.36
N GLY A 241 14.20 25.47 14.15
CA GLY A 241 14.98 24.77 15.17
C GLY A 241 14.34 23.46 15.59
N SER A 242 14.88 22.87 16.65
CA SER A 242 14.43 21.59 17.20
C SER A 242 13.33 21.80 18.24
N PHE A 243 12.32 20.92 18.16
CA PHE A 243 11.20 20.91 19.11
C PHE A 243 11.07 19.52 19.71
N HIS A 244 10.93 19.47 21.02
CA HIS A 244 10.57 18.28 21.74
C HIS A 244 9.05 18.17 21.83
N VAL A 245 8.52 16.98 21.45
CA VAL A 245 7.08 16.70 21.45
C VAL A 245 6.78 15.77 22.63
N GLU A 246 6.07 16.30 23.61
CA GLU A 246 5.61 15.55 24.78
C GLU A 246 4.12 15.32 24.76
N ALA A 247 3.65 14.31 25.50
CA ALA A 247 2.24 14.08 25.73
C ALA A 247 1.90 14.32 27.21
N ASP A 248 0.93 15.22 27.44
CA ASP A 248 0.33 15.45 28.76
C ASP A 248 -1.16 15.18 28.65
N SER A 249 -1.62 14.17 29.42
CA SER A 249 -3.04 13.79 29.47
C SER A 249 -3.68 13.54 28.08
N GLY A 250 -2.91 12.97 27.15
CA GLY A 250 -3.36 12.65 25.77
C GLY A 250 -3.34 13.83 24.80
N VAL A 251 -2.80 14.98 25.20
CA VAL A 251 -2.59 16.16 24.36
C VAL A 251 -1.10 16.32 24.07
N LEU A 252 -0.72 16.53 22.81
CA LEU A 252 0.67 16.76 22.44
C LEU A 252 1.04 18.23 22.67
N ARG A 253 2.17 18.47 23.32
CA ARG A 253 2.80 19.77 23.52
C ARG A 253 4.10 19.84 22.76
N PHE A 254 4.41 21.01 22.23
CA PHE A 254 5.61 21.28 21.44
C PHE A 254 6.44 22.30 22.21
N GLU A 255 7.59 21.87 22.72
CA GLU A 255 8.55 22.70 23.45
C GLU A 255 9.77 22.94 22.59
N MET A 256 10.14 24.22 22.41
CA MET A 256 11.35 24.55 21.65
C MET A 256 12.56 24.21 22.49
N GLU A 257 13.50 23.46 21.94
CA GLU A 257 14.79 23.27 22.57
C GLU A 257 15.58 24.60 22.56
N PRO A 258 16.13 25.02 23.70
CA PRO A 258 17.00 26.19 23.71
C PRO A 258 18.22 25.92 22.83
N ASP A 259 18.49 26.84 21.92
CA ASP A 259 19.63 26.77 21.01
C ASP A 259 20.92 26.58 21.82
N ALA A 260 21.56 25.41 21.71
CA ALA A 260 22.76 25.06 22.50
C ALA A 260 24.01 25.87 22.10
N GLY A 261 23.84 26.92 21.30
CA GLY A 261 24.88 27.69 20.68
C GLY A 261 24.89 29.22 20.88
N ALA A 262 24.01 29.77 21.75
CA ALA A 262 24.12 31.20 22.08
C ALA A 262 25.10 31.39 23.23
N PRO A 263 26.31 31.96 23.00
CA PRO A 263 27.20 32.35 24.11
C PRO A 263 26.56 33.50 24.90
N ALA A 264 26.60 33.35 26.23
CA ALA A 264 26.17 34.33 27.20
C ALA A 264 26.93 35.67 27.12
#